data_47bf00ff3fd7c95c20641db49dffaacd
#
_entry.id   47bf00ff3fd7c95c20641db49dffaacd
#
_cell.length_a   1.000
_cell.length_b   1.000
_cell.length_c   1.000
_cell.angle_alpha   90.00
_cell.angle_beta   90.00
_cell.angle_gamma   90.00
#
_symmetry.space_group_name_H-M   'P 1'
#
loop_
_entity.id
_entity.type
_entity.pdbx_description
1 polymer ?
#
loop_
_entity_poly.entity_id
_entity_poly.type
_entity_poly.pdbx_seq_one_letter_code
_entity_poly.pdbx_strand_id
1 'polypeptide(L)'
;MINDKMANDKMANSQKIRAVFFDQDGVLFDSMPCHAKAWEMAMNENGVPYTAMDCYRNEGRTGSGVINEIYQRLHGTDAPQELIDHIYTTKSNYFLQLNKGELPALIPGVRDVLQYLHKNGIQCWVVTGSGQRNLINSLNDTFDGVFTGIISAFDVKYGKPNPEPYLKAWERSGFKKEECMVVENAPLGTRAAKAAGLFTCAVNTGILPDADLEAEHADKVFPNMAALLKWLQDSAILSV
;
A
#
# COMPACT_ATOMS: atom_id res chain seq x y z
N MET A 1 20.51 -5.89 -18.53
CA MET A 1 20.22 -5.21 -19.80
C MET A 1 19.36 -5.99 -20.79
N ILE A 2 19.40 -7.34 -20.84
CA ILE A 2 18.56 -8.13 -21.77
C ILE A 2 17.14 -8.36 -21.20
N ASN A 3 16.99 -8.53 -19.88
CA ASN A 3 15.68 -8.73 -19.23
C ASN A 3 14.79 -7.49 -19.21
N ASP A 4 15.36 -6.28 -19.09
CA ASP A 4 14.58 -5.02 -19.11
C ASP A 4 13.95 -4.75 -20.49
N LYS A 5 14.61 -5.19 -21.57
CA LYS A 5 14.09 -5.05 -22.92
C LYS A 5 12.90 -5.98 -23.15
N MET A 6 12.93 -7.20 -22.63
CA MET A 6 11.83 -8.17 -22.77
C MET A 6 10.60 -7.81 -21.92
N ALA A 7 10.78 -7.20 -20.75
CA ALA A 7 9.65 -6.71 -19.94
C ALA A 7 9.01 -5.47 -20.59
N ASN A 8 9.80 -4.57 -21.17
CA ASN A 8 9.30 -3.46 -21.97
C ASN A 8 8.59 -3.91 -23.25
N ASP A 9 9.10 -4.95 -23.93
CA ASP A 9 8.51 -5.47 -25.17
C ASP A 9 7.15 -6.19 -24.94
N LYS A 10 6.90 -6.75 -23.74
CA LYS A 10 5.60 -7.36 -23.44
C LYS A 10 4.47 -6.33 -23.21
N MET A 11 4.80 -5.10 -22.81
CA MET A 11 3.83 -4.00 -22.67
C MET A 11 3.75 -3.12 -23.93
N ALA A 12 4.72 -3.22 -24.84
CA ALA A 12 4.77 -2.43 -26.08
C ALA A 12 3.69 -2.80 -27.12
N ASN A 13 2.88 -3.83 -26.87
CA ASN A 13 1.82 -4.24 -27.78
C ASN A 13 0.45 -3.82 -27.25
N SER A 14 0.12 -2.53 -27.32
CA SER A 14 -1.22 -1.94 -27.44
C SER A 14 -2.14 -1.79 -26.24
N GLN A 15 -1.80 -2.12 -25.00
CA GLN A 15 -2.69 -1.83 -23.88
C GLN A 15 -2.12 -0.73 -22.98
N LYS A 16 -2.88 0.35 -22.86
CA LYS A 16 -2.49 1.53 -22.11
C LYS A 16 -3.15 1.53 -20.73
N ILE A 17 -2.42 1.93 -19.70
CA ILE A 17 -2.96 2.05 -18.32
C ILE A 17 -4.02 3.15 -18.30
N ARG A 18 -5.14 2.85 -17.66
CA ARG A 18 -6.30 3.71 -17.48
C ARG A 18 -6.70 3.88 -16.02
N ALA A 19 -6.27 2.96 -15.14
CA ALA A 19 -6.46 3.06 -13.70
C ALA A 19 -5.17 2.71 -12.94
N VAL A 20 -4.90 3.45 -11.87
CA VAL A 20 -3.80 3.19 -10.95
C VAL A 20 -4.34 3.07 -9.53
N PHE A 21 -3.96 1.98 -8.87
CA PHE A 21 -4.36 1.65 -7.50
C PHE A 21 -3.16 1.90 -6.57
N PHE A 22 -3.27 2.89 -5.72
CA PHE A 22 -2.23 3.28 -4.76
C PHE A 22 -2.49 2.64 -3.41
N ASP A 23 -1.46 2.04 -2.80
CA ASP A 23 -1.49 1.90 -1.35
C ASP A 23 -1.45 3.28 -0.67
N GLN A 24 -1.75 3.34 0.62
CA GLN A 24 -1.81 4.58 1.36
C GLN A 24 -0.54 4.82 2.18
N ASP A 25 -0.26 3.91 3.11
CA ASP A 25 0.81 4.05 4.09
C ASP A 25 2.16 3.74 3.42
N GLY A 26 3.12 4.67 3.50
CA GLY A 26 4.39 4.54 2.76
C GLY A 26 4.31 4.84 1.26
N VAL A 27 3.13 5.02 0.68
CA VAL A 27 2.94 5.40 -0.74
C VAL A 27 2.41 6.83 -0.87
N LEU A 28 1.31 7.16 -0.21
CA LEU A 28 0.73 8.50 -0.19
C LEU A 28 1.25 9.32 1.00
N PHE A 29 1.27 8.70 2.18
CA PHE A 29 1.70 9.30 3.42
C PHE A 29 2.97 8.64 3.97
N ASP A 30 3.89 9.44 4.51
CA ASP A 30 5.04 8.99 5.28
C ASP A 30 4.60 8.66 6.72
N SER A 31 3.72 7.67 6.84
CA SER A 31 3.08 7.25 8.07
C SER A 31 3.79 6.09 8.76
N MET A 32 4.62 5.33 8.04
CA MET A 32 5.21 4.09 8.51
C MET A 32 6.11 4.23 9.74
N PRO A 33 6.95 5.27 9.91
CA PRO A 33 7.71 5.46 11.15
C PRO A 33 6.81 5.57 12.38
N CYS A 34 5.69 6.29 12.24
CA CYS A 34 4.71 6.45 13.31
C CYS A 34 3.92 5.15 13.57
N HIS A 35 3.52 4.44 12.50
CA HIS A 35 2.90 3.13 12.61
C HIS A 35 3.81 2.14 13.33
N ALA A 36 5.08 2.05 12.94
CA ALA A 36 6.05 1.15 13.55
C ALA A 36 6.20 1.41 15.05
N LYS A 37 6.32 2.68 15.44
CA LYS A 37 6.43 3.05 16.86
C LYS A 37 5.17 2.76 17.65
N ALA A 38 4.00 3.08 17.10
CA ALA A 38 2.71 2.82 17.75
C ALA A 38 2.44 1.31 17.94
N TRP A 39 2.75 0.49 16.93
CA TRP A 39 2.66 -0.96 17.02
C TRP A 39 3.63 -1.55 18.05
N GLU A 40 4.91 -1.13 18.00
CA GLU A 40 5.92 -1.57 18.95
C GLU A 40 5.48 -1.31 20.39
N MET A 41 4.98 -0.11 20.67
CA MET A 41 4.49 0.25 22.02
C MET A 41 3.29 -0.60 22.43
N ALA A 42 2.25 -0.67 21.59
CA ALA A 42 1.00 -1.37 21.92
C ALA A 42 1.19 -2.88 22.09
N MET A 43 1.98 -3.51 21.23
CA MET A 43 2.23 -4.95 21.29
C MET A 43 3.07 -5.31 22.53
N ASN A 44 4.19 -4.60 22.75
CA ASN A 44 5.08 -4.89 23.89
C ASN A 44 4.41 -4.62 25.25
N GLU A 45 3.59 -3.58 25.37
CA GLU A 45 2.80 -3.31 26.59
C GLU A 45 1.84 -4.46 26.93
N ASN A 46 1.36 -5.17 25.91
CA ASN A 46 0.46 -6.31 26.08
C ASN A 46 1.19 -7.68 26.09
N GLY A 47 2.51 -7.68 26.29
CA GLY A 47 3.32 -8.90 26.42
C GLY A 47 3.52 -9.64 25.08
N VAL A 48 3.26 -8.99 23.95
CA VAL A 48 3.49 -9.54 22.61
C VAL A 48 4.76 -8.89 22.03
N PRO A 49 5.91 -9.57 22.01
CA PRO A 49 7.17 -9.01 21.50
C PRO A 49 7.03 -8.56 20.05
N TYR A 50 7.34 -7.30 19.79
CA TYR A 50 7.21 -6.69 18.46
C TYR A 50 8.25 -5.59 18.25
N THR A 51 8.76 -5.48 17.05
CA THR A 51 9.78 -4.50 16.66
C THR A 51 9.32 -3.65 15.49
N ALA A 52 10.01 -2.55 15.24
CA ALA A 52 9.77 -1.73 14.04
C ALA A 52 9.91 -2.57 12.75
N MET A 53 10.91 -3.47 12.69
CA MET A 53 11.11 -4.35 11.53
C MET A 53 9.92 -5.30 11.31
N ASP A 54 9.31 -5.83 12.39
CA ASP A 54 8.09 -6.64 12.27
C ASP A 54 6.95 -5.81 11.65
N CYS A 55 6.85 -4.52 11.98
CA CYS A 55 5.86 -3.63 11.40
C CYS A 55 6.03 -3.50 9.87
N TYR A 56 7.23 -3.19 9.41
CA TYR A 56 7.50 -3.06 7.97
C TYR A 56 7.29 -4.37 7.21
N ARG A 57 7.60 -5.52 7.81
CA ARG A 57 7.34 -6.84 7.20
C ARG A 57 5.86 -7.22 7.16
N ASN A 58 5.06 -6.67 8.05
CA ASN A 58 3.61 -6.89 8.13
C ASN A 58 2.79 -5.74 7.53
N GLU A 59 3.45 -4.78 6.91
CA GLU A 59 2.79 -3.64 6.26
C GLU A 59 1.77 -4.12 5.22
N GLY A 60 0.61 -3.45 5.22
CA GLY A 60 -0.51 -3.81 4.36
C GLY A 60 -1.51 -4.80 4.97
N ARG A 61 -1.16 -5.52 6.05
CA ARG A 61 -2.14 -6.35 6.77
C ARG A 61 -3.17 -5.48 7.50
N THR A 62 -4.34 -6.07 7.73
CA THR A 62 -5.32 -5.52 8.69
C THR A 62 -4.74 -5.58 10.11
N GLY A 63 -5.23 -4.73 11.01
CA GLY A 63 -4.76 -4.72 12.40
C GLY A 63 -4.91 -6.05 13.11
N SER A 64 -6.05 -6.72 12.95
CA SER A 64 -6.25 -8.08 13.46
C SER A 64 -5.31 -9.10 12.83
N GLY A 65 -5.01 -8.94 11.53
CA GLY A 65 -4.07 -9.81 10.82
C GLY A 65 -2.64 -9.68 11.34
N VAL A 66 -2.19 -8.47 11.72
CA VAL A 66 -0.87 -8.26 12.33
C VAL A 66 -0.79 -8.97 13.68
N ILE A 67 -1.78 -8.77 14.54
CA ILE A 67 -1.80 -9.35 15.90
C ILE A 67 -1.82 -10.87 15.80
N ASN A 68 -2.70 -11.44 14.99
CA ASN A 68 -2.81 -12.88 14.81
C ASN A 68 -1.54 -13.52 14.24
N GLU A 69 -0.90 -12.88 13.24
CA GLU A 69 0.38 -13.37 12.68
C GLU A 69 1.44 -13.55 13.78
N ILE A 70 1.61 -12.54 14.63
CA ILE A 70 2.59 -12.59 15.69
C ILE A 70 2.19 -13.56 16.79
N TYR A 71 0.92 -13.56 17.17
CA TYR A 71 0.39 -14.42 18.23
C TYR A 71 0.46 -15.91 17.84
N GLN A 72 0.13 -16.25 16.60
CA GLN A 72 0.29 -17.61 16.08
C GLN A 72 1.77 -18.05 16.07
N ARG A 73 2.68 -17.16 15.68
CA ARG A 73 4.12 -17.46 15.71
C ARG A 73 4.63 -17.77 17.13
N LEU A 74 4.06 -17.11 18.15
CA LEU A 74 4.47 -17.26 19.56
C LEU A 74 3.76 -18.41 20.29
N HIS A 75 2.48 -18.61 20.00
CA HIS A 75 1.62 -19.48 20.79
C HIS A 75 0.98 -20.63 20.00
N GLY A 76 1.09 -20.64 18.66
CA GLY A 76 0.50 -21.65 17.79
C GLY A 76 -1.02 -21.55 17.63
N THR A 77 -1.65 -20.48 18.10
CA THR A 77 -3.10 -20.23 18.03
C THR A 77 -3.39 -18.79 17.70
N ASP A 78 -4.62 -18.49 17.26
CA ASP A 78 -5.08 -17.11 17.11
C ASP A 78 -5.18 -16.41 18.48
N ALA A 79 -4.97 -15.10 18.49
CA ALA A 79 -5.16 -14.28 19.67
C ALA A 79 -6.64 -14.21 20.04
N PRO A 80 -6.98 -14.18 21.35
CA PRO A 80 -8.35 -13.90 21.78
C PRO A 80 -8.85 -12.56 21.22
N GLN A 81 -10.12 -12.52 20.81
CA GLN A 81 -10.69 -11.31 20.19
C GLN A 81 -10.58 -10.06 21.09
N GLU A 82 -10.77 -10.23 22.39
CA GLU A 82 -10.64 -9.18 23.38
C GLU A 82 -9.21 -8.57 23.39
N LEU A 83 -8.18 -9.41 23.28
CA LEU A 83 -6.79 -8.96 23.19
C LEU A 83 -6.53 -8.22 21.88
N ILE A 84 -7.09 -8.72 20.76
CA ILE A 84 -6.99 -8.04 19.45
C ILE A 84 -7.59 -6.64 19.53
N ASP A 85 -8.80 -6.52 20.06
CA ASP A 85 -9.51 -5.24 20.17
C ASP A 85 -8.77 -4.26 21.08
N HIS A 86 -8.21 -4.75 22.20
CA HIS A 86 -7.44 -3.94 23.13
C HIS A 86 -6.15 -3.44 22.51
N ILE A 87 -5.34 -4.33 21.93
CA ILE A 87 -4.06 -3.94 21.27
C ILE A 87 -4.33 -2.95 20.15
N TYR A 88 -5.34 -3.21 19.30
CA TYR A 88 -5.64 -2.33 18.18
C TYR A 88 -6.10 -0.93 18.62
N THR A 89 -6.91 -0.86 19.68
CA THR A 89 -7.34 0.39 20.30
C THR A 89 -6.13 1.16 20.87
N THR A 90 -5.29 0.47 21.64
CA THR A 90 -4.07 1.04 22.22
C THR A 90 -3.13 1.58 21.13
N LYS A 91 -2.89 0.80 20.09
CA LYS A 91 -2.08 1.20 18.93
C LYS A 91 -2.66 2.44 18.24
N SER A 92 -3.98 2.49 18.07
CA SER A 92 -4.63 3.65 17.43
C SER A 92 -4.46 4.93 18.26
N ASN A 93 -4.56 4.82 19.58
CA ASN A 93 -4.32 5.94 20.49
C ASN A 93 -2.85 6.42 20.44
N TYR A 94 -1.89 5.50 20.45
CA TYR A 94 -0.47 5.85 20.29
C TYR A 94 -0.19 6.53 18.95
N PHE A 95 -0.78 6.02 17.86
CA PHE A 95 -0.62 6.64 16.55
C PHE A 95 -1.12 8.09 16.53
N LEU A 96 -2.27 8.36 17.10
CA LEU A 96 -2.83 9.72 17.20
C LEU A 96 -1.95 10.64 18.07
N GLN A 97 -1.45 10.13 19.20
CA GLN A 97 -0.57 10.89 20.09
C GLN A 97 0.77 11.24 19.42
N LEU A 98 1.39 10.26 18.75
CA LEU A 98 2.67 10.44 18.05
C LEU A 98 2.55 11.44 16.89
N ASN A 99 1.44 11.44 16.18
CA ASN A 99 1.14 12.43 15.14
C ASN A 99 0.54 13.73 15.67
N LYS A 100 0.40 13.91 17.00
CA LYS A 100 -0.21 15.09 17.63
C LYS A 100 -1.61 15.43 17.10
N GLY A 101 -2.34 14.43 16.62
CA GLY A 101 -3.63 14.59 15.98
C GLY A 101 -3.58 15.14 14.55
N GLU A 102 -2.40 15.37 14.00
CA GLU A 102 -2.20 15.82 12.62
C GLU A 102 -2.11 14.64 11.64
N LEU A 103 -2.29 14.92 10.36
CA LEU A 103 -2.04 13.93 9.30
C LEU A 103 -0.51 13.74 9.13
N PRO A 104 -0.05 12.51 8.82
CA PRO A 104 1.32 12.29 8.44
C PRO A 104 1.72 13.13 7.22
N ALA A 105 3.00 13.44 7.10
CA ALA A 105 3.54 14.11 5.92
C ALA A 105 3.28 13.28 4.65
N LEU A 106 3.20 13.94 3.51
CA LEU A 106 3.10 13.25 2.23
C LEU A 106 4.45 12.67 1.83
N ILE A 107 4.43 11.51 1.17
CA ILE A 107 5.62 10.98 0.50
C ILE A 107 6.11 12.00 -0.55
N PRO A 108 7.40 12.36 -0.54
CA PRO A 108 7.96 13.32 -1.50
C PRO A 108 7.69 12.91 -2.96
N GLY A 109 7.14 13.82 -3.76
CA GLY A 109 6.83 13.60 -5.17
C GLY A 109 5.50 12.93 -5.47
N VAL A 110 4.73 12.48 -4.45
CA VAL A 110 3.43 11.84 -4.70
C VAL A 110 2.42 12.77 -5.38
N ARG A 111 2.40 14.05 -5.02
CA ARG A 111 1.51 15.04 -5.68
C ARG A 111 1.82 15.18 -7.17
N ASP A 112 3.08 15.19 -7.54
CA ASP A 112 3.50 15.30 -8.94
C ASP A 112 3.07 14.08 -9.76
N VAL A 113 3.17 12.87 -9.16
CA VAL A 113 2.67 11.62 -9.78
C VAL A 113 1.16 11.69 -9.99
N LEU A 114 0.40 12.05 -8.95
CA LEU A 114 -1.06 12.13 -9.03
C LEU A 114 -1.53 13.19 -10.02
N GLN A 115 -0.92 14.38 -10.02
CA GLN A 115 -1.23 15.43 -10.99
C GLN A 115 -0.92 15.00 -12.43
N TYR A 116 0.20 14.31 -12.64
CA TYR A 116 0.56 13.79 -13.96
C TYR A 116 -0.47 12.76 -14.44
N LEU A 117 -0.87 11.81 -13.60
CA LEU A 117 -1.88 10.81 -13.94
C LEU A 117 -3.26 11.46 -14.20
N HIS A 118 -3.68 12.37 -13.33
CA HIS A 118 -4.95 13.08 -13.50
C HIS A 118 -5.01 13.89 -14.81
N LYS A 119 -3.92 14.59 -15.14
CA LYS A 119 -3.78 15.36 -16.39
C LYS A 119 -3.86 14.48 -17.64
N ASN A 120 -3.49 13.23 -17.53
CA ASN A 120 -3.58 12.23 -18.60
C ASN A 120 -4.89 11.40 -18.55
N GLY A 121 -5.89 11.80 -17.76
CA GLY A 121 -7.20 11.15 -17.69
C GLY A 121 -7.20 9.77 -17.03
N ILE A 122 -6.18 9.46 -16.22
CA ILE A 122 -6.04 8.18 -15.53
C ILE A 122 -6.84 8.20 -14.24
N GLN A 123 -7.67 7.19 -14.00
CA GLN A 123 -8.35 7.02 -12.72
C GLN A 123 -7.35 6.64 -11.63
N CYS A 124 -7.40 7.33 -10.50
CA CYS A 124 -6.60 7.00 -9.32
C CYS A 124 -7.51 6.46 -8.21
N TRP A 125 -7.12 5.36 -7.60
CA TRP A 125 -7.83 4.70 -6.49
C TRP A 125 -6.89 4.50 -5.32
N VAL A 126 -7.42 4.52 -4.09
CA VAL A 126 -6.68 4.13 -2.90
C VAL A 126 -7.09 2.73 -2.48
N VAL A 127 -6.10 1.88 -2.13
CA VAL A 127 -6.32 0.51 -1.64
C VAL A 127 -5.50 0.31 -0.37
N THR A 128 -6.13 0.50 0.79
CA THR A 128 -5.47 0.49 2.10
C THR A 128 -5.95 -0.62 3.01
N GLY A 129 -5.01 -1.20 3.78
CA GLY A 129 -5.33 -2.07 4.93
C GLY A 129 -5.77 -1.31 6.19
N SER A 130 -5.74 0.02 6.15
CA SER A 130 -6.10 0.86 7.29
C SER A 130 -7.60 0.84 7.57
N GLY A 131 -7.95 0.73 8.86
CA GLY A 131 -9.28 1.01 9.40
C GLY A 131 -9.39 2.40 10.06
N GLN A 132 -8.43 3.28 9.83
CA GLN A 132 -8.42 4.62 10.45
C GLN A 132 -9.28 5.59 9.64
N ARG A 133 -10.53 5.77 10.06
CA ARG A 133 -11.53 6.60 9.36
C ARG A 133 -11.05 8.04 9.13
N ASN A 134 -10.30 8.62 10.06
CA ASN A 134 -9.82 9.99 9.91
C ASN A 134 -8.86 10.13 8.73
N LEU A 135 -7.91 9.20 8.56
CA LEU A 135 -7.02 9.18 7.41
C LEU A 135 -7.78 8.96 6.09
N ILE A 136 -8.72 8.00 6.09
CA ILE A 136 -9.53 7.71 4.91
C ILE A 136 -10.38 8.93 4.52
N ASN A 137 -11.03 9.57 5.47
CA ASN A 137 -11.88 10.72 5.22
C ASN A 137 -11.10 11.95 4.74
N SER A 138 -9.83 12.10 5.17
CA SER A 138 -8.99 13.23 4.76
C SER A 138 -8.38 13.10 3.37
N LEU A 139 -8.45 11.92 2.74
CA LEU A 139 -7.82 11.70 1.43
C LEU A 139 -8.33 12.66 0.36
N ASN A 140 -9.64 12.86 0.28
CA ASN A 140 -10.24 13.76 -0.73
C ASN A 140 -9.80 15.22 -0.53
N ASP A 141 -9.78 15.70 0.72
CA ASP A 141 -9.38 17.08 1.04
C ASP A 141 -7.86 17.25 0.84
N THR A 142 -7.07 16.24 1.23
CA THR A 142 -5.60 16.28 1.10
C THR A 142 -5.13 16.29 -0.35
N PHE A 143 -5.85 15.61 -1.24
CA PHE A 143 -5.46 15.39 -2.62
C PHE A 143 -6.44 16.01 -3.63
N ASP A 144 -7.19 17.04 -3.23
CA ASP A 144 -8.07 17.85 -4.10
C ASP A 144 -9.11 17.00 -4.89
N GLY A 145 -9.59 15.91 -4.28
CA GLY A 145 -10.57 15.02 -4.90
C GLY A 145 -10.05 14.20 -6.10
N VAL A 146 -8.74 14.01 -6.22
CA VAL A 146 -8.14 13.29 -7.37
C VAL A 146 -8.49 11.80 -7.41
N PHE A 147 -8.89 11.21 -6.27
CA PHE A 147 -9.21 9.80 -6.21
C PHE A 147 -10.65 9.50 -6.64
N THR A 148 -10.78 8.56 -7.58
CA THR A 148 -12.06 8.04 -8.08
C THR A 148 -12.78 7.21 -7.01
N GLY A 149 -12.03 6.52 -6.15
CA GLY A 149 -12.59 5.71 -5.07
C GLY A 149 -11.54 5.17 -4.12
N ILE A 150 -12.01 4.57 -3.03
CA ILE A 150 -11.19 4.03 -1.95
C ILE A 150 -11.69 2.62 -1.63
N ILE A 151 -10.76 1.68 -1.47
CA ILE A 151 -10.96 0.35 -0.88
C ILE A 151 -10.18 0.34 0.44
N SER A 152 -10.85 0.09 1.54
CA SER A 152 -10.28 0.09 2.88
C SER A 152 -10.48 -1.25 3.59
N ALA A 153 -9.99 -1.38 4.83
CA ALA A 153 -10.24 -2.56 5.65
C ALA A 153 -11.74 -2.84 5.89
N PHE A 154 -12.61 -1.83 5.74
CA PHE A 154 -14.05 -1.99 5.89
C PHE A 154 -14.73 -2.61 4.66
N ASP A 155 -14.06 -2.58 3.52
CA ASP A 155 -14.61 -3.09 2.26
C ASP A 155 -14.28 -4.56 2.02
N VAL A 156 -13.34 -5.16 2.75
CA VAL A 156 -12.78 -6.49 2.47
C VAL A 156 -12.95 -7.44 3.65
N LYS A 157 -13.07 -8.71 3.34
CA LYS A 157 -13.02 -9.78 4.34
C LYS A 157 -11.58 -10.15 4.68
N TYR A 158 -10.73 -10.21 3.66
CA TYR A 158 -9.32 -10.56 3.79
C TYR A 158 -8.45 -9.41 3.29
N GLY A 159 -7.59 -8.89 4.19
CA GLY A 159 -6.58 -7.89 3.85
C GLY A 159 -5.37 -8.49 3.14
N LYS A 160 -4.46 -7.64 2.64
CA LYS A 160 -3.17 -8.03 2.09
C LYS A 160 -2.45 -9.01 3.04
N PRO A 161 -1.81 -10.08 2.55
CA PRO A 161 -1.44 -10.37 1.17
C PRO A 161 -2.55 -11.06 0.33
N ASN A 162 -3.79 -11.18 0.83
CA ASN A 162 -4.89 -11.68 0.01
C ASN A 162 -5.16 -10.69 -1.14
N PRO A 163 -5.45 -11.17 -2.36
CA PRO A 163 -5.69 -10.29 -3.50
C PRO A 163 -7.03 -9.51 -3.43
N GLU A 164 -7.91 -9.83 -2.51
CA GLU A 164 -9.27 -9.27 -2.42
C GLU A 164 -9.31 -7.74 -2.51
N PRO A 165 -8.45 -6.96 -1.79
CA PRO A 165 -8.50 -5.51 -1.87
C PRO A 165 -8.25 -4.99 -3.29
N TYR A 166 -7.27 -5.54 -3.98
CA TYR A 166 -6.93 -5.14 -5.34
C TYR A 166 -7.94 -5.66 -6.38
N LEU A 167 -8.50 -6.85 -6.18
CA LEU A 167 -9.58 -7.36 -7.03
C LEU A 167 -10.83 -6.46 -6.94
N LYS A 168 -11.19 -6.00 -5.74
CA LYS A 168 -12.31 -5.06 -5.56
C LYS A 168 -12.07 -3.70 -6.22
N ALA A 169 -10.83 -3.17 -6.12
CA ALA A 169 -10.46 -1.94 -6.82
C ALA A 169 -10.56 -2.12 -8.34
N TRP A 170 -10.01 -3.23 -8.85
CA TRP A 170 -10.10 -3.57 -10.25
C TRP A 170 -11.56 -3.70 -10.73
N GLU A 171 -12.39 -4.46 -10.06
CA GLU A 171 -13.82 -4.63 -10.39
C GLU A 171 -14.55 -3.28 -10.44
N ARG A 172 -14.34 -2.41 -9.43
CA ARG A 172 -14.96 -1.10 -9.35
C ARG A 172 -14.44 -0.11 -10.39
N SER A 173 -13.21 -0.28 -10.88
CA SER A 173 -12.62 0.59 -11.90
C SER A 173 -13.29 0.42 -13.27
N GLY A 174 -13.86 -0.75 -13.56
CA GLY A 174 -14.51 -1.09 -14.81
C GLY A 174 -13.57 -1.32 -15.99
N PHE A 175 -12.25 -1.38 -15.76
CA PHE A 175 -11.24 -1.62 -16.79
C PHE A 175 -10.76 -3.08 -16.81
N LYS A 176 -10.06 -3.48 -17.87
CA LYS A 176 -9.39 -4.77 -17.91
C LYS A 176 -8.16 -4.75 -17.01
N LYS A 177 -7.71 -5.92 -16.52
CA LYS A 177 -6.52 -6.01 -15.65
C LYS A 177 -5.27 -5.44 -16.30
N GLU A 178 -5.12 -5.65 -17.59
CA GLU A 178 -4.00 -5.15 -18.38
C GLU A 178 -4.00 -3.61 -18.54
N GLU A 179 -5.14 -2.97 -18.26
CA GLU A 179 -5.30 -1.50 -18.23
C GLU A 179 -5.14 -0.93 -16.83
N CYS A 180 -4.79 -1.76 -15.83
CA CYS A 180 -4.66 -1.37 -14.44
C CYS A 180 -3.23 -1.59 -13.94
N MET A 181 -2.78 -0.66 -13.08
CA MET A 181 -1.47 -0.71 -12.45
C MET A 181 -1.61 -0.48 -10.94
N VAL A 182 -0.75 -1.13 -10.15
CA VAL A 182 -0.65 -0.92 -8.71
C VAL A 182 0.64 -0.15 -8.40
N VAL A 183 0.57 0.76 -7.43
CA VAL A 183 1.73 1.40 -6.79
C VAL A 183 1.74 1.01 -5.32
N GLU A 184 2.78 0.32 -4.91
CA GLU A 184 2.98 -0.27 -3.58
C GLU A 184 4.37 0.03 -3.04
N ASN A 185 4.60 -0.15 -1.74
CA ASN A 185 5.91 -0.01 -1.11
C ASN A 185 6.27 -1.20 -0.22
N ALA A 186 5.34 -2.12 -0.01
CA ALA A 186 5.49 -3.20 0.96
C ALA A 186 5.44 -4.59 0.30
N PRO A 187 6.18 -5.60 0.84
CA PRO A 187 6.17 -6.96 0.31
C PRO A 187 4.77 -7.59 0.25
N LEU A 188 3.98 -7.48 1.33
CA LEU A 188 2.66 -8.11 1.37
C LEU A 188 1.65 -7.44 0.43
N GLY A 189 1.77 -6.12 0.24
CA GLY A 189 0.95 -5.41 -0.72
C GLY A 189 1.33 -5.77 -2.15
N THR A 190 2.62 -5.85 -2.45
CA THR A 190 3.13 -6.33 -3.74
C THR A 190 2.63 -7.74 -4.04
N ARG A 191 2.72 -8.66 -3.06
CA ARG A 191 2.19 -10.03 -3.18
C ARG A 191 0.70 -10.04 -3.48
N ALA A 192 -0.10 -9.22 -2.79
CA ALA A 192 -1.53 -9.11 -3.02
C ALA A 192 -1.86 -8.62 -4.44
N ALA A 193 -1.15 -7.61 -4.92
CA ALA A 193 -1.31 -7.05 -6.26
C ALA A 193 -0.92 -8.09 -7.35
N LYS A 194 0.19 -8.80 -7.17
CA LYS A 194 0.62 -9.87 -8.07
C LYS A 194 -0.34 -11.05 -8.07
N ALA A 195 -0.87 -11.44 -6.89
CA ALA A 195 -1.90 -12.47 -6.79
C ALA A 195 -3.23 -12.05 -7.45
N ALA A 196 -3.53 -10.76 -7.51
CA ALA A 196 -4.65 -10.22 -8.26
C ALA A 196 -4.41 -10.22 -9.79
N GLY A 197 -3.18 -10.51 -10.24
CA GLY A 197 -2.80 -10.52 -11.66
C GLY A 197 -2.62 -9.11 -12.24
N LEU A 198 -2.24 -8.14 -11.43
CA LEU A 198 -2.06 -6.75 -11.84
C LEU A 198 -0.58 -6.40 -12.06
N PHE A 199 -0.33 -5.48 -12.99
CA PHE A 199 1.00 -4.91 -13.15
C PHE A 199 1.34 -4.05 -11.93
N THR A 200 2.48 -4.33 -11.29
CA THR A 200 2.82 -3.78 -9.98
C THR A 200 4.16 -3.05 -10.02
N CYS A 201 4.10 -1.76 -9.73
CA CYS A 201 5.26 -0.90 -9.47
C CYS A 201 5.45 -0.79 -7.95
N ALA A 202 6.58 -1.24 -7.44
CA ALA A 202 6.97 -1.02 -6.06
C ALA A 202 7.84 0.25 -5.96
N VAL A 203 7.56 1.10 -4.98
CA VAL A 203 8.35 2.31 -4.68
C VAL A 203 8.96 2.13 -3.29
N ASN A 204 10.27 1.95 -3.20
CA ASN A 204 10.95 1.71 -1.93
C ASN A 204 11.12 3.01 -1.14
N THR A 205 10.10 3.34 -0.37
CA THR A 205 10.06 4.50 0.55
C THR A 205 10.36 4.12 1.98
N GLY A 206 10.47 2.83 2.27
CA GLY A 206 10.68 2.27 3.60
C GLY A 206 12.15 1.95 3.91
N ILE A 207 12.34 1.04 4.87
CA ILE A 207 13.65 0.61 5.36
C ILE A 207 14.04 -0.79 4.88
N LEU A 208 13.15 -1.49 4.18
CA LEU A 208 13.42 -2.83 3.66
C LEU A 208 14.35 -2.75 2.44
N PRO A 209 15.21 -3.76 2.21
CA PRO A 209 15.99 -3.85 0.98
C PRO A 209 15.10 -3.99 -0.26
N ASP A 210 15.53 -3.46 -1.40
CA ASP A 210 14.83 -3.65 -2.69
C ASP A 210 14.58 -5.13 -3.01
N ALA A 211 15.49 -6.00 -2.59
CA ALA A 211 15.38 -7.44 -2.77
C ALA A 211 14.10 -8.05 -2.14
N ASP A 212 13.56 -7.44 -1.06
CA ASP A 212 12.33 -7.91 -0.42
C ASP A 212 11.10 -7.62 -1.31
N LEU A 213 11.13 -6.50 -2.05
CA LEU A 213 10.09 -6.14 -3.03
C LEU A 213 10.22 -6.94 -4.33
N GLU A 214 11.46 -7.16 -4.79
CA GLU A 214 11.76 -7.98 -5.96
C GLU A 214 11.36 -9.45 -5.75
N ALA A 215 11.56 -9.98 -4.53
CA ALA A 215 11.16 -11.34 -4.16
C ALA A 215 9.64 -11.57 -4.26
N GLU A 216 8.83 -10.52 -4.15
CA GLU A 216 7.39 -10.58 -4.34
C GLU A 216 6.98 -10.39 -5.81
N HIS A 217 7.93 -10.44 -6.74
CA HIS A 217 7.72 -10.36 -8.19
C HIS A 217 7.11 -9.04 -8.65
N ALA A 218 7.45 -7.91 -8.01
CA ALA A 218 7.12 -6.58 -8.55
C ALA A 218 7.62 -6.48 -10.00
N ASP A 219 6.79 -5.96 -10.91
CA ASP A 219 7.18 -5.80 -12.32
C ASP A 219 8.26 -4.72 -12.47
N LYS A 220 8.24 -3.74 -11.58
CA LYS A 220 9.27 -2.71 -11.45
C LYS A 220 9.45 -2.28 -9.99
N VAL A 221 10.70 -1.96 -9.63
CA VAL A 221 11.05 -1.37 -8.34
C VAL A 221 11.70 -0.01 -8.56
N PHE A 222 11.22 1.00 -7.87
CA PHE A 222 11.71 2.38 -7.95
C PHE A 222 12.23 2.85 -6.59
N PRO A 223 13.32 3.61 -6.53
CA PRO A 223 13.86 4.11 -5.26
C PRO A 223 13.00 5.23 -4.64
N ASN A 224 12.10 5.87 -5.40
CA ASN A 224 11.24 6.96 -4.94
C ASN A 224 10.18 7.32 -6.00
N MET A 225 9.22 8.19 -5.62
CA MET A 225 8.16 8.66 -6.52
C MET A 225 8.68 9.46 -7.71
N ALA A 226 9.81 10.16 -7.59
CA ALA A 226 10.39 10.92 -8.71
C ALA A 226 10.88 9.97 -9.82
N ALA A 227 11.46 8.83 -9.44
CA ALA A 227 11.87 7.79 -10.40
C ALA A 227 10.67 7.13 -11.08
N LEU A 228 9.58 6.86 -10.33
CA LEU A 228 8.31 6.39 -10.87
C LEU A 228 7.73 7.41 -11.87
N LEU A 229 7.68 8.69 -11.49
CA LEU A 229 7.15 9.75 -12.35
C LEU A 229 7.95 9.84 -13.67
N LYS A 230 9.28 9.84 -13.56
CA LYS A 230 10.14 9.87 -14.75
C LYS A 230 9.86 8.69 -15.67
N TRP A 231 9.73 7.47 -15.11
CA TRP A 231 9.40 6.29 -15.91
C TRP A 231 8.01 6.39 -16.56
N LEU A 232 7.00 6.92 -15.86
CA LEU A 232 5.66 7.14 -16.41
C LEU A 232 5.69 8.14 -17.60
N GLN A 233 6.54 9.18 -17.51
CA GLN A 233 6.70 10.18 -18.56
C GLN A 233 7.45 9.65 -19.78
N ASP A 234 8.48 8.82 -19.56
CA ASP A 234 9.34 8.29 -20.62
C ASP A 234 8.72 7.06 -21.32
N SER A 235 7.78 6.40 -20.66
CA SER A 235 7.11 5.20 -21.18
C SER A 235 5.81 5.55 -21.89
N ALA A 236 5.52 4.90 -23.02
CA ALA A 236 4.23 5.04 -23.71
C ALA A 236 3.10 4.26 -23.03
N ILE A 237 3.18 4.05 -21.69
CA ILE A 237 2.26 3.18 -20.95
C ILE A 237 0.92 3.84 -20.63
N LEU A 238 0.84 5.17 -20.62
CA LEU A 238 -0.39 5.91 -20.39
C LEU A 238 -1.16 6.15 -21.70
N SER A 239 -2.49 6.12 -21.61
CA SER A 239 -3.35 6.54 -22.72
C SER A 239 -3.30 8.06 -22.86
N VAL A 240 -2.87 8.57 -23.97
CA VAL A 240 -3.19 9.92 -24.44
C VAL A 240 -4.23 9.80 -25.55
#